data_9c3e4791baeaa4c7fbe9b5fad6a00851
#
_entry.id   9c3e4791baeaa4c7fbe9b5fad6a00851
#
_cell.length_a   1.000
_cell.length_b   1.000
_cell.length_c   1.000
_cell.angle_alpha   90.00
_cell.angle_beta   90.00
_cell.angle_gamma   90.00
#
_symmetry.space_group_name_H-M   'P 1'
#
loop_
_entity.id
_entity.type
_entity.pdbx_description
1 polymer ?
#
loop_
_entity_poly.entity_id
_entity_poly.type
_entity_poly.pdbx_seq_one_letter_code
_entity_poly.pdbx_strand_id
1 'polypeptide(L)'
;MSALRAVVLEHFRHPRNRGRLDGADASAEGANPLCGDRVRVELRAQQGTIADARFTADACALCVASASLLTERVRGMRLDAVPGVDERWLFASLEGEPPPARRKCATLPLDTLHRAAADLPSAAQ
;
A
#
# COMPACT_ATOMS: atom_id res chain seq x y z
N MET A 1 -9.26 -23.52 -4.30
CA MET A 1 -9.05 -22.15 -3.85
C MET A 1 -8.16 -21.44 -4.86
N SER A 2 -8.51 -20.22 -5.26
CA SER A 2 -7.68 -19.48 -6.21
C SER A 2 -6.39 -18.97 -5.56
N ALA A 3 -5.38 -18.72 -6.39
CA ALA A 3 -4.12 -18.15 -5.91
C ALA A 3 -4.35 -16.78 -5.30
N LEU A 4 -5.20 -15.95 -5.90
CA LEU A 4 -5.56 -14.65 -5.36
C LEU A 4 -6.12 -14.78 -3.94
N ARG A 5 -7.05 -15.69 -3.72
CA ARG A 5 -7.64 -15.88 -2.40
C ARG A 5 -6.60 -16.30 -1.36
N ALA A 6 -5.67 -17.17 -1.75
CA ALA A 6 -4.63 -17.63 -0.84
C ALA A 6 -3.72 -16.48 -0.40
N VAL A 7 -3.31 -15.63 -1.35
CA VAL A 7 -2.47 -14.46 -1.04
C VAL A 7 -3.21 -13.48 -0.14
N VAL A 8 -4.49 -13.20 -0.46
CA VAL A 8 -5.29 -12.27 0.34
C VAL A 8 -5.43 -12.77 1.78
N LEU A 9 -5.72 -14.06 1.97
CA LEU A 9 -5.86 -14.63 3.30
C LEU A 9 -4.56 -14.56 4.09
N GLU A 10 -3.44 -14.87 3.45
CA GLU A 10 -2.13 -14.82 4.10
C GLU A 10 -1.84 -13.40 4.60
N HIS A 11 -1.98 -12.39 3.75
CA HIS A 11 -1.68 -11.02 4.11
C HIS A 11 -2.72 -10.39 5.02
N PHE A 12 -3.96 -10.88 4.98
CA PHE A 12 -4.98 -10.41 5.91
C PHE A 12 -4.75 -10.96 7.33
N ARG A 13 -4.36 -12.23 7.44
CA ARG A 13 -4.09 -12.86 8.73
C ARG A 13 -2.77 -12.41 9.34
N HIS A 14 -1.79 -12.15 8.50
CA HIS A 14 -0.43 -11.77 8.91
C HIS A 14 0.03 -10.54 8.13
N PRO A 15 -0.64 -9.38 8.34
CA PRO A 15 -0.29 -8.18 7.59
C PRO A 15 1.10 -7.70 7.97
N ARG A 16 1.88 -7.33 6.95
CA ARG A 16 3.21 -6.76 7.12
C ARG A 16 3.07 -5.25 7.27
N ASN A 17 3.82 -4.67 8.21
CA ASN A 17 3.91 -3.23 8.39
C ASN A 17 2.60 -2.56 8.83
N ARG A 18 1.70 -3.29 9.46
CA ARG A 18 0.48 -2.70 10.00
C ARG A 18 0.79 -1.99 11.31
N GLY A 19 0.35 -0.74 11.43
CA GLY A 19 0.55 0.06 12.63
C GLY A 19 0.88 1.50 12.27
N ARG A 20 1.12 2.31 13.31
CA ARG A 20 1.50 3.71 13.15
C ARG A 20 3.03 3.81 13.02
N LEU A 21 3.47 4.87 12.37
CA LEU A 21 4.89 5.15 12.17
C LEU A 21 5.26 6.44 12.87
N ASP A 22 6.03 6.32 13.95
CA ASP A 22 6.54 7.49 14.65
C ASP A 22 7.56 8.20 13.76
N GLY A 23 7.47 9.53 13.71
CA GLY A 23 8.39 10.32 12.92
C GLY A 23 8.17 10.20 11.42
N ALA A 24 6.94 9.92 10.99
CA ALA A 24 6.63 9.87 9.57
C ALA A 24 6.92 11.22 8.90
N ASP A 25 7.56 11.15 7.72
CA ASP A 25 7.84 12.35 6.92
C ASP A 25 6.68 12.71 6.01
N ALA A 26 5.86 11.74 5.67
CA ALA A 26 4.67 11.95 4.85
C ALA A 26 3.61 10.93 5.21
N SER A 27 2.37 11.31 5.02
CA SER A 27 1.24 10.42 5.22
C SER A 27 0.11 10.81 4.28
N ALA A 28 -0.75 9.86 3.99
CA ALA A 28 -1.97 10.11 3.23
C ALA A 28 -3.06 9.17 3.71
N GLU A 29 -4.29 9.61 3.56
CA GLU A 29 -5.45 8.79 3.86
C GLU A 29 -6.29 8.63 2.61
N GLY A 30 -6.84 7.45 2.44
CA GLY A 30 -7.74 7.14 1.35
C GLY A 30 -9.00 6.49 1.88
N ALA A 31 -10.10 6.70 1.17
CA ALA A 31 -11.38 6.11 1.52
C ALA A 31 -12.13 5.74 0.26
N ASN A 32 -12.87 4.63 0.33
CA ASN A 32 -13.82 4.26 -0.69
C ASN A 32 -15.21 4.34 -0.07
N PRO A 33 -15.97 5.42 -0.34
CA PRO A 33 -17.25 5.62 0.31
C PRO A 33 -18.30 4.57 -0.07
N LEU A 34 -18.12 3.87 -1.19
CA LEU A 34 -19.07 2.85 -1.62
C LEU A 34 -19.01 1.60 -0.75
N CYS A 35 -17.83 1.24 -0.23
CA CYS A 35 -17.67 0.06 0.61
C CYS A 35 -17.23 0.38 2.04
N GLY A 36 -16.97 1.66 2.34
CA GLY A 36 -16.56 2.07 3.68
C GLY A 36 -15.10 1.79 4.02
N ASP A 37 -14.30 1.34 3.06
CA ASP A 37 -12.89 1.09 3.30
C ASP A 37 -12.15 2.40 3.57
N ARG A 38 -11.23 2.37 4.55
CA ARG A 38 -10.34 3.47 4.88
C ARG A 38 -8.94 2.93 5.08
N VAL A 39 -7.96 3.65 4.55
CA VAL A 39 -6.55 3.28 4.71
C VAL A 39 -5.73 4.54 4.94
N ARG A 40 -4.73 4.43 5.79
CA ARG A 40 -3.73 5.47 6.01
C ARG A 40 -2.36 4.86 5.75
N VAL A 41 -1.55 5.52 4.94
CA VAL A 41 -0.17 5.12 4.66
C VAL A 41 0.76 6.18 5.23
N GLU A 42 1.75 5.74 5.99
CA GLU A 42 2.76 6.62 6.58
C GLU A 42 4.14 6.18 6.10
N LEU A 43 4.95 7.14 5.67
CA LEU A 43 6.26 6.88 5.08
C LEU A 43 7.33 7.70 5.78
N ARG A 44 8.51 7.12 5.91
CA ARG A 44 9.70 7.84 6.33
C ARG A 44 10.77 7.65 5.26
N ALA A 45 11.44 8.74 4.90
CA ALA A 45 12.47 8.73 3.88
C ALA A 45 13.83 9.03 4.49
N GLN A 46 14.86 8.48 3.89
CA GLN A 46 16.23 8.73 4.27
C GLN A 46 17.11 8.65 3.04
N GLN A 47 17.79 9.74 2.71
CA GLN A 47 18.73 9.80 1.59
C GLN A 47 18.12 9.31 0.28
N GLY A 48 16.89 9.77 -0.02
CA GLY A 48 16.23 9.46 -1.27
C GLY A 48 15.62 8.06 -1.34
N THR A 49 15.56 7.37 -0.21
CA THR A 49 15.05 6.01 -0.12
C THR A 49 13.92 5.97 0.90
N ILE A 50 12.94 5.10 0.70
CA ILE A 50 11.92 4.86 1.71
C ILE A 50 12.52 3.99 2.82
N ALA A 51 12.79 4.61 3.96
CA ALA A 51 13.39 3.93 5.11
C ALA A 51 12.38 3.06 5.84
N ASP A 52 11.13 3.49 5.90
CA ASP A 52 10.06 2.71 6.52
C ASP A 52 8.73 3.09 5.92
N ALA A 53 7.81 2.14 5.92
CA ALA A 53 6.45 2.30 5.42
C ALA A 53 5.53 1.51 6.31
N ARG A 54 4.44 2.13 6.75
CA ARG A 54 3.43 1.50 7.58
C ARG A 54 2.05 1.90 7.15
N PHE A 55 1.07 1.10 7.53
CA PHE A 55 -0.32 1.44 7.24
C PHE A 55 -1.23 1.08 8.40
N THR A 56 -2.33 1.80 8.50
CA THR A 56 -3.49 1.40 9.29
C THR A 56 -4.68 1.34 8.36
N ALA A 57 -5.64 0.49 8.66
CA ALA A 57 -6.79 0.31 7.80
C ALA A 57 -8.00 -0.16 8.60
N ASP A 58 -9.16 0.37 8.21
CA ASP A 58 -10.46 -0.15 8.60
C ASP A 58 -11.13 -0.52 7.27
N ALA A 59 -10.90 -1.76 6.83
CA ALA A 59 -11.14 -2.10 5.44
C ALA A 59 -11.30 -3.62 5.27
N CYS A 60 -11.79 -4.01 4.10
CA CYS A 60 -11.95 -5.42 3.78
C CYS A 60 -10.60 -6.13 3.62
N ALA A 61 -10.65 -7.47 3.59
CA ALA A 61 -9.45 -8.29 3.51
C ALA A 61 -8.59 -7.97 2.29
N LEU A 62 -9.20 -7.69 1.16
CA LEU A 62 -8.46 -7.36 -0.07
C LEU A 62 -7.69 -6.05 0.07
N CYS A 63 -8.32 -5.04 0.66
CA CYS A 63 -7.66 -3.76 0.90
C CYS A 63 -6.48 -3.92 1.86
N VAL A 64 -6.66 -4.65 2.96
CA VAL A 64 -5.59 -4.91 3.92
C VAL A 64 -4.44 -5.67 3.27
N ALA A 65 -4.76 -6.69 2.47
CA ALA A 65 -3.73 -7.48 1.79
C ALA A 65 -2.93 -6.62 0.80
N SER A 66 -3.61 -5.75 0.05
CA SER A 66 -2.94 -4.83 -0.88
C SER A 66 -2.00 -3.88 -0.13
N ALA A 67 -2.45 -3.29 0.97
CA ALA A 67 -1.63 -2.39 1.77
C ALA A 67 -0.41 -3.12 2.34
N SER A 68 -0.59 -4.37 2.78
CA SER A 68 0.50 -5.20 3.28
C SER A 68 1.57 -5.42 2.20
N LEU A 69 1.14 -5.85 1.01
CA LEU A 69 2.05 -6.09 -0.12
C LEU A 69 2.78 -4.81 -0.54
N LEU A 70 2.06 -3.71 -0.62
CA LEU A 70 2.61 -2.43 -1.08
C LEU A 70 3.62 -1.87 -0.09
N THR A 71 3.31 -1.86 1.20
CA THR A 71 4.26 -1.35 2.20
C THR A 71 5.50 -2.23 2.28
N GLU A 72 5.36 -3.53 2.12
CA GLU A 72 6.50 -4.43 2.06
C GLU A 72 7.38 -4.13 0.84
N ARG A 73 6.76 -3.89 -0.32
CA ARG A 73 7.47 -3.65 -1.57
C ARG A 73 8.29 -2.36 -1.53
N VAL A 74 7.72 -1.28 -0.98
CA VAL A 74 8.37 0.04 -1.08
C VAL A 74 9.44 0.27 -0.03
N ARG A 75 9.51 -0.51 1.03
CA ARG A 75 10.57 -0.38 2.02
C ARG A 75 11.92 -0.66 1.38
N GLY A 76 12.85 0.28 1.52
CA GLY A 76 14.17 0.18 0.91
C GLY A 76 14.21 0.63 -0.55
N MET A 77 13.09 1.03 -1.13
CA MET A 77 13.03 1.45 -2.52
C MET A 77 13.41 2.92 -2.66
N ARG A 78 14.06 3.26 -3.77
CA ARG A 78 14.33 4.66 -4.09
C ARG A 78 13.03 5.39 -4.37
N LEU A 79 12.95 6.65 -3.94
CA LEU A 79 11.75 7.46 -4.14
C LEU A 79 11.38 7.57 -5.61
N ASP A 80 12.38 7.70 -6.49
CA ASP A 80 12.12 7.84 -7.92
C ASP A 80 11.63 6.56 -8.58
N ALA A 81 11.71 5.43 -7.90
CA ALA A 81 11.20 4.15 -8.39
C ALA A 81 9.77 3.86 -7.95
N VAL A 82 9.27 4.57 -6.93
CA VAL A 82 7.93 4.31 -6.39
C VAL A 82 6.82 4.47 -7.43
N PRO A 83 6.85 5.46 -8.35
CA PRO A 83 5.80 5.55 -9.37
C PRO A 83 5.69 4.32 -10.27
N GLY A 84 6.75 3.51 -10.37
CA GLY A 84 6.71 2.26 -11.12
C GLY A 84 5.98 1.12 -10.41
N VAL A 85 5.68 1.27 -9.13
CA VAL A 85 4.83 0.32 -8.41
C VAL A 85 3.39 0.65 -8.77
N ASP A 86 2.83 -0.11 -9.68
CA ASP A 86 1.56 0.18 -10.30
C ASP A 86 0.56 -0.95 -10.12
N GLU A 87 -0.60 -0.79 -10.72
CA GLU A 87 -1.68 -1.76 -10.64
C GLU A 87 -1.25 -3.11 -11.20
N ARG A 88 -0.47 -3.13 -12.28
CA ARG A 88 0.03 -4.37 -12.87
C ARG A 88 0.90 -5.13 -11.86
N TRP A 89 1.82 -4.43 -11.21
CA TRP A 89 2.64 -5.03 -10.17
C TRP A 89 1.78 -5.60 -9.04
N LEU A 90 0.80 -4.82 -8.59
CA LEU A 90 -0.05 -5.22 -7.48
C LEU A 90 -0.85 -6.49 -7.80
N PHE A 91 -1.47 -6.53 -8.98
CA PHE A 91 -2.28 -7.70 -9.36
C PHE A 91 -1.41 -8.93 -9.58
N ALA A 92 -0.20 -8.76 -10.11
CA ALA A 92 0.75 -9.87 -10.21
C ALA A 92 1.13 -10.39 -8.82
N SER A 93 1.33 -9.50 -7.86
CA SER A 93 1.69 -9.88 -6.48
C SER A 93 0.52 -10.54 -5.76
N LEU A 94 -0.71 -10.12 -6.06
CA LEU A 94 -1.92 -10.77 -5.55
C LEU A 94 -2.16 -12.14 -6.20
N GLU A 95 -1.46 -12.44 -7.27
CA GLU A 95 -1.59 -13.65 -8.08
C GLU A 95 -2.99 -13.78 -8.71
N GLY A 96 -3.54 -12.64 -9.09
CA GLY A 96 -4.82 -12.62 -9.78
C GLY A 96 -5.41 -11.23 -9.82
N GLU A 97 -6.31 -11.03 -10.76
CA GLU A 97 -7.02 -9.77 -10.91
C GLU A 97 -8.30 -9.83 -10.09
N PRO A 98 -8.54 -8.84 -9.22
CA PRO A 98 -9.78 -8.82 -8.45
C PRO A 98 -11.01 -8.70 -9.35
N PRO A 99 -12.17 -9.20 -8.91
CA PRO A 99 -13.42 -8.95 -9.64
C PRO A 99 -13.63 -7.45 -9.83
N PRO A 100 -14.28 -7.02 -10.94
CA PRO A 100 -14.47 -5.59 -11.21
C PRO A 100 -15.10 -4.81 -10.06
N ALA A 101 -16.04 -5.41 -9.34
CA ALA A 101 -16.70 -4.74 -8.21
C ALA A 101 -15.76 -4.53 -7.01
N ARG A 102 -14.64 -5.25 -6.96
CA ARG A 102 -13.67 -5.18 -5.86
C ARG A 102 -12.35 -4.53 -6.26
N ARG A 103 -12.24 -4.10 -7.50
CA ARG A 103 -10.99 -3.53 -8.00
C ARG A 103 -10.52 -2.34 -7.18
N LYS A 104 -11.43 -1.46 -6.80
CA LYS A 104 -11.09 -0.28 -6.00
C LYS A 104 -10.65 -0.63 -4.58
N CYS A 105 -11.09 -1.75 -4.04
CA CYS A 105 -10.60 -2.21 -2.75
C CYS A 105 -9.11 -2.51 -2.82
N ALA A 106 -8.66 -3.08 -3.93
CA ALA A 106 -7.25 -3.39 -4.13
C ALA A 106 -6.42 -2.14 -4.45
N THR A 107 -6.95 -1.22 -5.25
CA THR A 107 -6.18 -0.06 -5.71
C THR A 107 -6.19 1.11 -4.74
N LEU A 108 -7.10 1.15 -3.78
CA LEU A 108 -7.15 2.24 -2.80
C LEU A 108 -5.81 2.41 -2.06
N PRO A 109 -5.18 1.35 -1.51
CA PRO A 109 -3.89 1.53 -0.87
C PRO A 109 -2.79 2.00 -1.83
N LEU A 110 -2.85 1.58 -3.09
CA LEU A 110 -1.87 2.00 -4.09
C LEU A 110 -1.97 3.50 -4.35
N ASP A 111 -3.17 4.01 -4.56
CA ASP A 111 -3.39 5.45 -4.76
C ASP A 111 -2.95 6.24 -3.54
N THR A 112 -3.25 5.74 -2.35
CA THR A 112 -2.90 6.38 -1.10
C THR A 112 -1.38 6.41 -0.91
N LEU A 113 -0.70 5.31 -1.22
CA LEU A 113 0.75 5.21 -1.17
C LEU A 113 1.39 6.24 -2.12
N HIS A 114 0.89 6.34 -3.35
CA HIS A 114 1.44 7.29 -4.32
C HIS A 114 1.28 8.73 -3.84
N ARG A 115 0.15 9.07 -3.23
CA ARG A 115 -0.06 10.42 -2.69
C ARG A 115 0.88 10.71 -1.53
N ALA A 116 1.07 9.75 -0.63
CA ALA A 116 2.03 9.92 0.47
C ALA A 116 3.44 10.09 -0.06
N ALA A 117 3.84 9.27 -1.03
CA ALA A 117 5.19 9.33 -1.59
C ALA A 117 5.44 10.65 -2.32
N ALA A 118 4.42 11.23 -2.96
CA ALA A 118 4.56 12.51 -3.66
C ALA A 118 4.86 13.67 -2.70
N ASP A 119 4.52 13.52 -1.42
CA ASP A 119 4.78 14.55 -0.40
C ASP A 119 6.15 14.39 0.27
N LEU A 120 6.91 13.34 -0.08
CA LEU A 120 8.25 13.16 0.49
C LEU A 120 9.25 14.09 -0.19
N PRO A 121 10.28 14.57 0.57
CA PRO A 121 11.34 15.37 -0.04
C PRO A 121 12.07 14.56 -1.11
N SER A 122 12.43 15.22 -2.20
CA SER A 122 13.18 14.56 -3.26
C SER A 122 14.61 14.25 -2.81
N ALA A 123 15.23 13.28 -3.50
CA ALA A 123 16.59 12.88 -3.19
C ALA A 123 17.61 14.01 -3.43
N ALA A 124 17.25 15.01 -4.23
CA ALA A 124 18.15 16.13 -4.55
C ALA A 124 18.16 17.20 -3.48
N GLN A 125 17.32 17.09 -2.48
CA GLN A 125 17.22 18.08 -1.42
C GLN A 125 18.00 17.70 -0.18
#